data_574162d61c7d85a47fc11bd0d664a753
#
_entry.id   574162d61c7d85a47fc11bd0d664a753
#
_cell.length_a   1.000
_cell.length_b   1.000
_cell.length_c   1.000
_cell.angle_alpha   90.00
_cell.angle_beta   90.00
_cell.angle_gamma   90.00
#
_symmetry.space_group_name_H-M   'P 1'
#
loop_
_entity.id
_entity.type
_entity.pdbx_description
1 polymer ?
#
loop_
_entity_poly.entity_id
_entity_poly.type
_entity_poly.pdbx_seq_one_letter_code
_entity_poly.pdbx_strand_id
1 'polypeptide(L)'
;MSIVRKLAIGVGGLLGLVVVAGAGTYLWASSTASSKLAANHDVHRVDFPIPFPLTETELAELRAERAAAGPTRARVADLLAGVDLNALATERAVSRGKHLLQSSYACVECHGADLGGGVMVNQPNTVGRILGPNLTLGTGSRTLEYSAADWDRMVRHGVKPDGTGSPMPSKDFFAMSDRELSDVVSYIRSLPPVNKQVAPVALGPVGKMLVAMDRIVLSADMHPTNHVIEHAALPPTAVADATFGKHLAQTCTGCHGVDLTGGPIRGGPPEWPPARNLTQAGLVGWTYDDFVRALREGKSKNGVALRQPMANMRKFAGNMTETETLALWAYIKELPARPTGE
;
A
#
# COMPACT_ATOMS: atom_id res chain seq x y z
N MET A 1 9.45 -12.21 -64.70
CA MET A 1 9.89 -12.25 -63.31
C MET A 1 9.48 -13.61 -62.73
N SER A 2 10.43 -14.42 -62.20
CA SER A 2 10.13 -15.74 -61.68
C SER A 2 9.22 -15.64 -60.42
N ILE A 3 8.42 -16.66 -60.17
CA ILE A 3 7.52 -16.76 -59.03
C ILE A 3 8.31 -16.56 -57.73
N VAL A 4 9.52 -17.07 -57.65
CA VAL A 4 10.43 -16.91 -56.49
C VAL A 4 10.75 -15.42 -56.21
N ARG A 5 10.99 -14.64 -57.27
CA ARG A 5 11.28 -13.20 -57.13
C ARG A 5 10.06 -12.39 -56.66
N LYS A 6 8.85 -12.78 -57.13
CA LYS A 6 7.59 -12.15 -56.66
C LYS A 6 7.32 -12.48 -55.21
N LEU A 7 7.53 -13.73 -54.78
CA LEU A 7 7.43 -14.17 -53.40
C LEU A 7 8.44 -13.46 -52.48
N ALA A 8 9.71 -13.36 -52.90
CA ALA A 8 10.74 -12.67 -52.14
C ALA A 8 10.41 -11.17 -51.93
N ILE A 9 9.89 -10.50 -52.95
CA ILE A 9 9.45 -9.09 -52.87
C ILE A 9 8.23 -8.97 -51.93
N GLY A 10 7.27 -9.90 -52.02
CA GLY A 10 6.10 -9.92 -51.14
C GLY A 10 6.45 -10.14 -49.68
N VAL A 11 7.32 -11.11 -49.38
CA VAL A 11 7.81 -11.38 -48.02
C VAL A 11 8.64 -10.21 -47.48
N GLY A 12 9.52 -9.63 -48.31
CA GLY A 12 10.30 -8.45 -47.91
C GLY A 12 9.43 -7.23 -47.63
N GLY A 13 8.39 -7.00 -48.44
CA GLY A 13 7.41 -5.95 -48.20
C GLY A 13 6.60 -6.15 -46.90
N LEU A 14 6.17 -7.39 -46.65
CA LEU A 14 5.45 -7.72 -45.40
C LEU A 14 6.32 -7.54 -44.15
N LEU A 15 7.58 -8.00 -44.22
CA LEU A 15 8.55 -7.80 -43.13
C LEU A 15 8.82 -6.32 -42.91
N GLY A 16 8.98 -5.53 -43.98
CA GLY A 16 9.12 -4.09 -43.87
C GLY A 16 7.93 -3.41 -43.20
N LEU A 17 6.71 -3.79 -43.54
CA LEU A 17 5.49 -3.28 -42.90
C LEU A 17 5.42 -3.66 -41.41
N VAL A 18 5.78 -4.89 -41.07
CA VAL A 18 5.81 -5.34 -39.64
C VAL A 18 6.84 -4.54 -38.82
N VAL A 19 8.01 -4.28 -39.39
CA VAL A 19 9.05 -3.47 -38.73
C VAL A 19 8.59 -2.03 -38.55
N VAL A 20 8.00 -1.41 -39.58
CA VAL A 20 7.47 -0.02 -39.51
C VAL A 20 6.32 0.07 -38.51
N ALA A 21 5.38 -0.88 -38.54
CA ALA A 21 4.28 -0.93 -37.56
C ALA A 21 4.79 -1.13 -36.12
N GLY A 22 5.76 -2.04 -35.93
CA GLY A 22 6.37 -2.28 -34.62
C GLY A 22 7.10 -1.06 -34.08
N ALA A 23 7.88 -0.38 -34.93
CA ALA A 23 8.57 0.86 -34.55
C ALA A 23 7.56 1.98 -34.20
N GLY A 24 6.53 2.16 -35.02
CA GLY A 24 5.47 3.13 -34.78
C GLY A 24 4.74 2.89 -33.44
N THR A 25 4.38 1.63 -33.19
CA THR A 25 3.75 1.22 -31.90
C THR A 25 4.67 1.47 -30.71
N TYR A 26 5.96 1.17 -30.83
CA TYR A 26 6.93 1.42 -29.77
C TYR A 26 7.13 2.92 -29.50
N LEU A 27 7.21 3.74 -30.54
CA LEU A 27 7.35 5.20 -30.40
C LEU A 27 6.10 5.80 -29.75
N TRP A 28 4.92 5.39 -30.19
CA TRP A 28 3.65 5.79 -29.56
C TRP A 28 3.62 5.40 -28.08
N ALA A 29 3.90 4.15 -27.76
CA ALA A 29 3.90 3.67 -26.37
C ALA A 29 4.93 4.40 -25.52
N SER A 30 6.14 4.64 -26.04
CA SER A 30 7.19 5.38 -25.33
C SER A 30 6.78 6.83 -25.06
N SER A 31 6.22 7.53 -26.07
CA SER A 31 5.74 8.90 -25.91
C SER A 31 4.60 9.00 -24.91
N THR A 32 3.58 8.15 -25.05
CA THR A 32 2.41 8.14 -24.16
C THR A 32 2.79 7.79 -22.72
N ALA A 33 3.62 6.76 -22.53
CA ALA A 33 4.10 6.39 -21.19
C ALA A 33 4.92 7.53 -20.54
N SER A 34 5.79 8.18 -21.32
CA SER A 34 6.57 9.31 -20.83
C SER A 34 5.69 10.49 -20.43
N SER A 35 4.66 10.82 -21.23
CA SER A 35 3.70 11.87 -20.89
C SER A 35 2.93 11.56 -19.61
N LYS A 36 2.46 10.31 -19.43
CA LYS A 36 1.77 9.88 -18.20
C LYS A 36 2.67 9.94 -16.98
N LEU A 37 3.92 9.49 -17.10
CA LEU A 37 4.90 9.52 -16.00
C LEU A 37 5.34 10.94 -15.63
N ALA A 38 5.27 11.89 -16.58
CA ALA A 38 5.62 13.29 -16.37
C ALA A 38 4.42 14.19 -16.04
N ALA A 39 3.20 13.62 -15.98
CA ALA A 39 2.02 14.36 -15.59
C ALA A 39 2.16 14.87 -14.15
N ASN A 40 1.82 16.14 -13.95
CA ASN A 40 1.83 16.76 -12.63
C ASN A 40 0.46 16.62 -11.97
N HIS A 41 0.49 16.38 -10.67
CA HIS A 41 -0.69 16.25 -9.82
C HIS A 41 -0.57 17.24 -8.67
N ASP A 42 -1.57 18.10 -8.55
CA ASP A 42 -1.69 18.99 -7.40
C ASP A 42 -2.27 18.22 -6.21
N VAL A 43 -1.52 18.19 -5.13
CA VAL A 43 -1.92 17.56 -3.87
C VAL A 43 -2.05 18.64 -2.82
N HIS A 44 -3.06 18.56 -1.97
CA HIS A 44 -3.18 19.46 -0.84
C HIS A 44 -1.91 19.44 0.02
N ARG A 45 -1.65 20.47 0.76
CA ARG A 45 -0.56 20.50 1.74
C ARG A 45 -1.14 20.23 3.11
N VAL A 46 -0.64 19.18 3.74
CA VAL A 46 -0.93 18.87 5.13
C VAL A 46 0.34 19.04 5.94
N ASP A 47 0.19 19.42 7.19
CA ASP A 47 1.26 19.43 8.17
C ASP A 47 0.76 18.74 9.42
N PHE A 48 1.40 17.65 9.77
CA PHE A 48 1.12 16.92 11.00
C PHE A 48 2.44 16.56 11.70
N PRO A 49 2.43 16.49 13.04
CA PRO A 49 3.65 16.20 13.79
C PRO A 49 4.13 14.75 13.60
N ILE A 50 5.45 14.58 13.55
CA ILE A 50 6.11 13.27 13.51
C ILE A 50 7.17 13.23 14.63
N PRO A 51 6.98 12.49 15.71
CA PRO A 51 5.79 11.67 16.05
C PRO A 51 4.55 12.50 16.38
N PHE A 52 3.38 11.86 16.26
CA PHE A 52 2.11 12.46 16.68
C PHE A 52 2.08 12.56 18.22
N PRO A 53 1.62 13.67 18.81
CA PRO A 53 1.56 13.83 20.26
C PRO A 53 0.57 12.83 20.90
N LEU A 54 0.74 12.59 22.18
CA LEU A 54 -0.23 11.80 22.95
C LEU A 54 -1.59 12.50 22.94
N THR A 55 -2.64 11.72 22.71
CA THR A 55 -4.02 12.21 22.77
C THR A 55 -4.46 12.42 24.21
N GLU A 56 -5.53 13.21 24.42
CA GLU A 56 -6.11 13.38 25.75
C GLU A 56 -6.54 12.04 26.38
N THR A 57 -7.03 11.10 25.55
CA THR A 57 -7.37 9.75 26.01
C THR A 57 -6.13 9.02 26.53
N GLU A 58 -5.04 9.02 25.78
CA GLU A 58 -3.78 8.38 26.21
C GLU A 58 -3.18 9.05 27.46
N LEU A 59 -3.32 10.36 27.59
CA LEU A 59 -2.90 11.09 28.79
C LEU A 59 -3.80 10.75 29.99
N ALA A 60 -5.11 10.56 29.79
CA ALA A 60 -6.03 10.14 30.82
C ALA A 60 -5.75 8.72 31.31
N GLU A 61 -5.48 7.78 30.39
CA GLU A 61 -5.08 6.41 30.70
C GLU A 61 -3.78 6.40 31.51
N LEU A 62 -2.76 7.15 31.07
CA LEU A 62 -1.49 7.26 31.78
C LEU A 62 -1.65 7.83 33.20
N ARG A 63 -2.53 8.83 33.37
CA ARG A 63 -2.88 9.35 34.70
C ARG A 63 -3.54 8.28 35.55
N ALA A 64 -4.48 7.51 34.98
CA ALA A 64 -5.17 6.44 35.71
C ALA A 64 -4.22 5.32 36.16
N GLU A 65 -3.33 4.88 35.24
CA GLU A 65 -2.31 3.89 35.55
C GLU A 65 -1.40 4.33 36.71
N ARG A 66 -0.95 5.60 36.65
CA ARG A 66 -0.08 6.15 37.73
C ARG A 66 -0.83 6.37 39.03
N ALA A 67 -2.10 6.75 38.99
CA ALA A 67 -2.93 6.84 40.17
C ALA A 67 -3.12 5.47 40.87
N ALA A 68 -3.24 4.41 40.06
CA ALA A 68 -3.36 3.04 40.60
C ALA A 68 -2.03 2.50 41.16
N ALA A 69 -0.90 2.94 40.63
CA ALA A 69 0.44 2.49 41.07
C ALA A 69 1.05 3.32 42.21
N GLY A 70 0.52 4.51 42.51
CA GLY A 70 1.09 5.47 43.47
C GLY A 70 0.35 5.57 44.78
N PRO A 71 0.90 6.29 45.80
CA PRO A 71 0.25 6.50 47.08
C PRO A 71 -1.03 7.33 46.91
N THR A 72 -2.05 6.99 47.66
CA THR A 72 -3.46 7.41 47.58
C THR A 72 -3.76 8.91 47.63
N ARG A 73 -2.78 9.81 47.57
CA ARG A 73 -2.95 11.28 47.74
C ARG A 73 -2.22 12.17 46.74
N ALA A 74 -1.72 11.65 45.61
CA ALA A 74 -1.14 12.52 44.57
C ALA A 74 -2.24 13.36 43.91
N ARG A 75 -2.01 14.68 43.74
CA ARG A 75 -2.92 15.52 42.94
C ARG A 75 -2.88 15.05 41.51
N VAL A 76 -4.01 15.04 40.81
CA VAL A 76 -4.10 14.62 39.38
C VAL A 76 -3.11 15.38 38.49
N ALA A 77 -2.83 16.67 38.82
CA ALA A 77 -1.84 17.49 38.10
C ALA A 77 -0.38 16.97 38.27
N ASP A 78 -0.09 16.28 39.39
CA ASP A 78 1.25 15.81 39.72
C ASP A 78 1.53 14.40 39.14
N LEU A 79 0.51 13.70 38.66
CA LEU A 79 0.63 12.32 38.17
C LEU A 79 1.52 12.21 36.93
N LEU A 80 1.64 13.27 36.15
CA LEU A 80 2.52 13.31 34.96
C LEU A 80 3.85 14.06 35.24
N ALA A 81 4.07 14.53 36.48
CA ALA A 81 5.31 15.22 36.81
C ALA A 81 6.50 14.28 36.61
N GLY A 82 7.53 14.79 35.93
CA GLY A 82 8.74 14.03 35.61
C GLY A 82 8.62 13.01 34.47
N VAL A 83 7.45 12.94 33.78
CA VAL A 83 7.31 12.13 32.57
C VAL A 83 7.76 12.95 31.36
N ASP A 84 8.70 12.43 30.58
CA ASP A 84 8.99 12.96 29.26
C ASP A 84 7.90 12.49 28.27
N LEU A 85 6.88 13.34 28.09
CA LEU A 85 5.75 13.04 27.22
C LEU A 85 6.16 12.93 25.74
N ASN A 86 7.21 13.63 25.30
CA ASN A 86 7.68 13.53 23.93
C ASN A 86 8.42 12.20 23.68
N ALA A 87 9.26 11.77 24.63
CA ALA A 87 9.89 10.46 24.55
C ALA A 87 8.85 9.35 24.55
N LEU A 88 7.82 9.43 25.42
CA LEU A 88 6.74 8.46 25.47
C LEU A 88 5.89 8.47 24.17
N ALA A 89 5.58 9.65 23.62
CA ALA A 89 4.90 9.76 22.33
C ALA A 89 5.70 9.07 21.22
N THR A 90 7.02 9.28 21.19
CA THR A 90 7.92 8.64 20.23
C THR A 90 7.93 7.12 20.39
N GLU A 91 8.06 6.61 21.60
CA GLU A 91 8.05 5.18 21.88
C GLU A 91 6.74 4.52 21.43
N ARG A 92 5.60 5.13 21.76
CA ARG A 92 4.28 4.64 21.36
C ARG A 92 4.10 4.71 19.83
N ALA A 93 4.52 5.79 19.18
CA ALA A 93 4.48 5.94 17.72
C ALA A 93 5.31 4.85 17.02
N VAL A 94 6.53 4.59 17.48
CA VAL A 94 7.39 3.52 16.96
C VAL A 94 6.73 2.15 17.12
N SER A 95 6.14 1.87 18.28
CA SER A 95 5.45 0.60 18.54
C SER A 95 4.24 0.40 17.64
N ARG A 96 3.37 1.42 17.50
CA ARG A 96 2.21 1.37 16.61
C ARG A 96 2.62 1.27 15.15
N GLY A 97 3.59 2.08 14.71
CA GLY A 97 4.10 2.04 13.35
C GLY A 97 4.69 0.68 12.97
N LYS A 98 5.43 0.04 13.90
CA LYS A 98 5.90 -1.33 13.73
C LYS A 98 4.74 -2.30 13.53
N HIS A 99 3.70 -2.24 14.37
CA HIS A 99 2.53 -3.08 14.24
C HIS A 99 1.83 -2.88 12.90
N LEU A 100 1.58 -1.63 12.48
CA LEU A 100 0.95 -1.30 11.20
C LEU A 100 1.72 -1.88 10.00
N LEU A 101 3.05 -1.77 9.98
CA LEU A 101 3.86 -2.36 8.91
C LEU A 101 3.82 -3.89 8.93
N GLN A 102 3.72 -4.50 10.09
CA GLN A 102 3.74 -5.95 10.23
C GLN A 102 2.37 -6.61 10.04
N SER A 103 1.27 -5.87 10.27
CA SER A 103 -0.09 -6.42 10.20
C SER A 103 -0.88 -5.98 8.97
N SER A 104 -0.70 -4.76 8.49
CA SER A 104 -1.62 -4.14 7.53
C SER A 104 -0.96 -3.63 6.26
N TYR A 105 0.14 -2.88 6.37
CA TYR A 105 0.64 -2.11 5.23
C TYR A 105 1.75 -2.75 4.40
N ALA A 106 2.29 -3.89 4.80
CA ALA A 106 3.19 -4.72 4.02
C ALA A 106 4.34 -3.99 3.26
N CYS A 107 4.82 -2.85 3.76
CA CYS A 107 5.85 -2.01 3.10
C CYS A 107 7.12 -2.79 2.74
N VAL A 108 7.46 -3.80 3.56
CA VAL A 108 8.64 -4.65 3.38
C VAL A 108 8.62 -5.49 2.09
N GLU A 109 7.45 -5.77 1.52
CA GLU A 109 7.34 -6.54 0.28
C GLU A 109 7.96 -5.79 -0.92
N CYS A 110 7.91 -4.47 -0.90
CA CYS A 110 8.46 -3.62 -1.95
C CYS A 110 9.79 -2.98 -1.56
N HIS A 111 9.93 -2.59 -0.27
CA HIS A 111 11.09 -1.84 0.20
C HIS A 111 12.18 -2.69 0.86
N GLY A 112 12.00 -4.04 0.89
CA GLY A 112 12.92 -4.97 1.53
C GLY A 112 12.68 -5.11 3.03
N ALA A 113 13.18 -6.22 3.61
CA ALA A 113 12.91 -6.57 5.01
C ALA A 113 13.45 -5.54 6.01
N ASP A 114 14.52 -4.84 5.64
CA ASP A 114 15.16 -3.77 6.42
C ASP A 114 14.73 -2.36 5.97
N LEU A 115 13.77 -2.26 5.04
CA LEU A 115 13.33 -1.03 4.38
C LEU A 115 14.46 -0.25 3.67
N GLY A 116 15.62 -0.88 3.48
CA GLY A 116 16.78 -0.32 2.79
C GLY A 116 16.70 -0.40 1.26
N GLY A 117 15.59 -0.84 0.71
CA GLY A 117 15.31 -0.95 -0.72
C GLY A 117 15.19 -2.38 -1.21
N GLY A 118 14.13 -2.65 -1.99
CA GLY A 118 13.76 -3.96 -2.49
C GLY A 118 13.53 -4.00 -4.00
N VAL A 119 13.22 -5.20 -4.49
CA VAL A 119 12.99 -5.46 -5.91
C VAL A 119 11.56 -5.95 -6.09
N MET A 120 10.74 -5.17 -6.78
CA MET A 120 9.40 -5.59 -7.21
C MET A 120 9.45 -6.28 -8.57
N VAL A 121 10.06 -5.62 -9.55
CA VAL A 121 10.25 -6.14 -10.91
C VAL A 121 11.68 -5.84 -11.35
N ASN A 122 12.39 -6.85 -11.86
CA ASN A 122 13.71 -6.69 -12.45
C ASN A 122 13.78 -7.46 -13.78
N GLN A 123 13.15 -6.93 -14.78
CA GLN A 123 13.09 -7.47 -16.15
C GLN A 123 13.44 -6.36 -17.16
N PRO A 124 14.69 -5.90 -17.19
CA PRO A 124 15.09 -4.68 -17.90
C PRO A 124 14.76 -4.70 -19.39
N ASN A 125 14.78 -5.86 -20.03
CA ASN A 125 14.53 -6.01 -21.47
C ASN A 125 13.04 -6.15 -21.84
N THR A 126 12.14 -6.29 -20.86
CA THR A 126 10.70 -6.45 -21.06
C THR A 126 9.91 -5.40 -20.28
N VAL A 127 9.48 -5.73 -19.07
CA VAL A 127 8.67 -4.82 -18.21
C VAL A 127 9.51 -3.64 -17.71
N GLY A 128 10.78 -3.88 -17.37
CA GLY A 128 11.67 -2.87 -16.82
C GLY A 128 12.18 -3.19 -15.42
N ARG A 129 12.62 -2.17 -14.73
CA ARG A 129 13.03 -2.23 -13.33
C ARG A 129 12.11 -1.34 -12.49
N ILE A 130 11.37 -1.96 -11.58
CA ILE A 130 10.54 -1.28 -10.57
C ILE A 130 11.10 -1.70 -9.23
N LEU A 131 11.79 -0.78 -8.57
CA LEU A 131 12.53 -1.01 -7.33
C LEU A 131 11.94 -0.11 -6.25
N GLY A 132 11.70 -0.69 -5.07
CA GLY A 132 11.35 0.06 -3.86
C GLY A 132 12.60 0.82 -3.36
N PRO A 133 12.54 2.14 -3.15
CA PRO A 133 13.68 2.89 -2.64
C PRO A 133 14.03 2.54 -1.20
N ASN A 134 15.25 2.90 -0.79
CA ASN A 134 15.66 2.94 0.60
C ASN A 134 14.86 4.03 1.33
N LEU A 135 14.18 3.65 2.42
CA LEU A 135 13.37 4.53 3.27
C LEU A 135 14.07 4.90 4.59
N THR A 136 15.17 4.20 4.95
CA THR A 136 15.88 4.41 6.20
C THR A 136 16.66 5.74 6.20
N LEU A 137 17.24 6.09 7.33
CA LEU A 137 18.08 7.30 7.44
C LEU A 137 19.51 7.12 6.88
N GLY A 138 19.78 6.03 6.15
CA GLY A 138 21.09 5.76 5.56
C GLY A 138 21.37 6.53 4.27
N THR A 139 22.64 6.57 3.87
CA THR A 139 23.07 7.18 2.61
C THR A 139 22.36 6.52 1.41
N GLY A 140 21.85 7.33 0.48
CA GLY A 140 21.13 6.86 -0.68
C GLY A 140 19.62 6.68 -0.46
N SER A 141 19.12 6.98 0.72
CA SER A 141 17.70 7.10 0.98
C SER A 141 17.08 8.25 0.19
N ARG A 142 15.85 8.08 -0.27
CA ARG A 142 15.09 9.14 -0.95
C ARG A 142 14.24 9.97 0.00
N THR A 143 14.13 9.56 1.25
CA THR A 143 13.21 10.14 2.22
C THR A 143 13.90 10.93 3.34
N LEU A 144 15.23 11.15 3.21
CA LEU A 144 16.01 11.86 4.24
C LEU A 144 15.45 13.24 4.56
N GLU A 145 15.02 13.97 3.53
CA GLU A 145 14.53 15.34 3.63
C GLU A 145 13.00 15.45 3.55
N TYR A 146 12.28 14.30 3.58
CA TYR A 146 10.82 14.32 3.48
C TYR A 146 10.20 15.02 4.69
N SER A 147 9.43 16.06 4.41
CA SER A 147 8.47 16.66 5.34
C SER A 147 7.25 15.76 5.54
N ALA A 148 6.38 16.09 6.48
CA ALA A 148 5.07 15.43 6.64
C ALA A 148 4.25 15.49 5.33
N ALA A 149 4.25 16.63 4.66
CA ALA A 149 3.57 16.80 3.37
C ALA A 149 4.16 15.92 2.25
N ASP A 150 5.46 15.65 2.23
CA ASP A 150 6.06 14.76 1.24
C ASP A 150 5.72 13.31 1.50
N TRP A 151 5.67 12.91 2.78
CA TRP A 151 5.21 11.59 3.18
C TRP A 151 3.74 11.37 2.83
N ASP A 152 2.89 12.33 3.13
CA ASP A 152 1.47 12.31 2.74
C ASP A 152 1.30 12.13 1.24
N ARG A 153 1.89 13.05 0.48
CA ARG A 153 1.83 13.07 -0.97
C ARG A 153 2.27 11.73 -1.58
N MET A 154 3.38 11.17 -1.08
CA MET A 154 3.94 9.95 -1.62
C MET A 154 3.16 8.71 -1.19
N VAL A 155 2.85 8.58 0.10
CA VAL A 155 2.23 7.37 0.65
C VAL A 155 0.75 7.29 0.33
N ARG A 156 -0.01 8.38 0.55
CA ARG A 156 -1.46 8.36 0.38
C ARG A 156 -1.90 8.73 -1.03
N HIS A 157 -1.15 9.54 -1.76
CA HIS A 157 -1.55 10.04 -3.07
C HIS A 157 -0.72 9.50 -4.25
N GLY A 158 0.40 8.86 -4.01
CA GLY A 158 1.26 8.32 -5.06
C GLY A 158 1.96 9.37 -5.90
N VAL A 159 2.13 10.57 -5.36
CA VAL A 159 2.74 11.72 -6.02
C VAL A 159 4.08 12.03 -5.36
N LYS A 160 5.12 12.12 -6.16
CA LYS A 160 6.47 12.46 -5.69
C LYS A 160 6.57 13.93 -5.28
N PRO A 161 7.63 14.35 -4.53
CA PRO A 161 7.85 15.75 -4.19
C PRO A 161 7.92 16.69 -5.40
N ASP A 162 8.35 16.19 -6.58
CA ASP A 162 8.38 16.92 -7.83
C ASP A 162 7.01 17.06 -8.53
N GLY A 163 5.94 16.54 -7.94
CA GLY A 163 4.58 16.56 -8.46
C GLY A 163 4.24 15.42 -9.43
N THR A 164 5.21 14.61 -9.83
CA THR A 164 4.96 13.52 -10.79
C THR A 164 4.49 12.24 -10.11
N GLY A 165 3.72 11.41 -10.85
CA GLY A 165 3.18 10.17 -10.33
C GLY A 165 4.24 9.11 -10.01
N SER A 166 3.90 8.22 -9.07
CA SER A 166 4.72 7.10 -8.63
C SER A 166 4.05 5.76 -8.95
N PRO A 167 4.81 4.69 -9.24
CA PRO A 167 4.26 3.34 -9.34
C PRO A 167 3.94 2.68 -7.98
N MET A 168 4.17 3.36 -6.86
CA MET A 168 3.78 2.88 -5.53
C MET A 168 2.25 2.71 -5.47
N PRO A 169 1.72 1.59 -4.90
CA PRO A 169 0.27 1.35 -4.83
C PRO A 169 -0.41 2.17 -3.72
N SER A 170 -0.28 3.49 -3.80
CA SER A 170 -0.69 4.45 -2.76
C SER A 170 -2.19 4.46 -2.50
N LYS A 171 -3.00 4.04 -3.47
CA LYS A 171 -4.44 3.87 -3.28
C LYS A 171 -4.79 2.95 -2.10
N ASP A 172 -3.94 1.97 -1.80
CA ASP A 172 -4.16 1.01 -0.72
C ASP A 172 -3.87 1.62 0.66
N PHE A 173 -3.20 2.79 0.69
CA PHE A 173 -2.84 3.55 1.88
C PHE A 173 -3.63 4.86 2.02
N PHE A 174 -4.52 5.16 1.06
CA PHE A 174 -5.25 6.42 1.02
C PHE A 174 -6.11 6.67 2.27
N ALA A 175 -6.67 5.63 2.87
CA ALA A 175 -7.48 5.77 4.09
C ALA A 175 -6.68 5.92 5.38
N MET A 176 -5.35 5.85 5.32
CA MET A 176 -4.48 6.03 6.47
C MET A 176 -4.69 7.41 7.10
N SER A 177 -4.89 7.49 8.40
CA SER A 177 -4.98 8.75 9.15
C SER A 177 -3.61 9.42 9.26
N ASP A 178 -3.59 10.71 9.62
CA ASP A 178 -2.35 11.45 9.84
C ASP A 178 -1.48 10.79 10.92
N ARG A 179 -2.14 10.33 12.00
CA ARG A 179 -1.46 9.62 13.09
C ARG A 179 -0.85 8.31 12.63
N GLU A 180 -1.56 7.49 11.86
CA GLU A 180 -1.01 6.23 11.35
C GLU A 180 0.18 6.46 10.44
N LEU A 181 0.12 7.47 9.57
CA LEU A 181 1.25 7.83 8.72
C LEU A 181 2.43 8.33 9.56
N SER A 182 2.18 9.19 10.56
CA SER A 182 3.19 9.65 11.51
C SER A 182 3.85 8.48 12.27
N ASP A 183 3.05 7.52 12.74
CA ASP A 183 3.53 6.33 13.45
C ASP A 183 4.40 5.45 12.55
N VAL A 184 3.97 5.21 11.30
CA VAL A 184 4.75 4.49 10.29
C VAL A 184 6.09 5.16 10.02
N VAL A 185 6.10 6.48 9.82
CA VAL A 185 7.33 7.25 9.59
C VAL A 185 8.23 7.24 10.83
N SER A 186 7.67 7.36 12.03
CA SER A 186 8.41 7.26 13.29
C SER A 186 9.11 5.92 13.43
N TYR A 187 8.43 4.82 13.08
CA TYR A 187 9.05 3.49 13.07
C TYR A 187 10.16 3.38 12.02
N ILE A 188 9.92 3.83 10.77
CA ILE A 188 10.94 3.81 9.71
C ILE A 188 12.19 4.58 10.14
N ARG A 189 12.04 5.77 10.74
CA ARG A 189 13.14 6.60 11.23
C ARG A 189 13.86 6.01 12.45
N SER A 190 13.23 5.09 13.19
CA SER A 190 13.84 4.39 14.32
C SER A 190 14.72 3.20 13.91
N LEU A 191 14.63 2.76 12.65
CA LEU A 191 15.40 1.63 12.14
C LEU A 191 16.90 1.99 11.96
N PRO A 192 17.80 1.00 12.09
CA PRO A 192 19.19 1.20 11.72
C PRO A 192 19.35 1.73 10.31
N PRO A 193 20.21 2.72 10.05
CA PRO A 193 20.41 3.27 8.73
C PRO A 193 21.04 2.25 7.78
N VAL A 194 20.43 2.05 6.61
CA VAL A 194 20.96 1.20 5.53
C VAL A 194 21.60 2.08 4.46
N ASN A 195 22.90 1.95 4.25
CA ASN A 195 23.61 2.72 3.24
C ASN A 195 23.53 2.01 1.89
N LYS A 196 22.48 2.30 1.13
CA LYS A 196 22.21 1.67 -0.16
C LYS A 196 21.55 2.64 -1.13
N GLN A 197 22.22 2.86 -2.26
CA GLN A 197 21.64 3.59 -3.39
C GLN A 197 20.77 2.64 -4.21
N VAL A 198 19.49 2.96 -4.37
CA VAL A 198 18.58 2.20 -5.24
C VAL A 198 18.38 2.97 -6.54
N ALA A 199 18.57 2.27 -7.66
CA ALA A 199 18.39 2.87 -9.00
C ALA A 199 16.93 3.36 -9.18
N PRO A 200 16.73 4.43 -9.96
CA PRO A 200 15.38 4.89 -10.30
C PRO A 200 14.60 3.85 -11.10
N VAL A 201 13.27 3.95 -11.04
CA VAL A 201 12.38 3.15 -11.88
C VAL A 201 12.69 3.40 -13.36
N ALA A 202 12.81 2.32 -14.12
CA ALA A 202 13.07 2.37 -15.56
C ALA A 202 12.17 1.35 -16.27
N LEU A 203 11.20 1.84 -17.04
CA LEU A 203 10.30 0.98 -17.80
C LEU A 203 10.99 0.46 -19.07
N GLY A 204 10.89 -0.85 -19.29
CA GLY A 204 11.26 -1.51 -20.53
C GLY A 204 10.16 -1.38 -21.62
N PRO A 205 10.38 -1.95 -22.82
CA PRO A 205 9.44 -1.82 -23.94
C PRO A 205 8.00 -2.27 -23.60
N VAL A 206 7.88 -3.42 -22.94
CA VAL A 206 6.57 -3.97 -22.52
C VAL A 206 5.97 -3.11 -21.41
N GLY A 207 6.77 -2.67 -20.43
CA GLY A 207 6.29 -1.79 -19.37
C GLY A 207 5.73 -0.48 -19.89
N LYS A 208 6.39 0.14 -20.87
CA LYS A 208 5.90 1.34 -21.55
C LYS A 208 4.57 1.08 -22.26
N MET A 209 4.46 -0.06 -22.96
CA MET A 209 3.21 -0.46 -23.62
C MET A 209 2.08 -0.62 -22.59
N LEU A 210 2.33 -1.30 -21.46
CA LEU A 210 1.34 -1.53 -20.42
C LEU A 210 0.85 -0.20 -19.82
N VAL A 211 1.74 0.76 -19.58
CA VAL A 211 1.38 2.11 -19.10
C VAL A 211 0.61 2.88 -20.17
N ALA A 212 1.04 2.82 -21.44
CA ALA A 212 0.36 3.51 -22.54
C ALA A 212 -1.08 3.01 -22.76
N MET A 213 -1.32 1.72 -22.50
CA MET A 213 -2.62 1.05 -22.65
C MET A 213 -3.45 1.03 -21.35
N ASP A 214 -3.09 1.76 -20.33
CA ASP A 214 -3.76 1.77 -19.00
C ASP A 214 -3.89 0.38 -18.34
N ARG A 215 -2.96 -0.53 -18.66
CA ARG A 215 -2.85 -1.83 -17.96
C ARG A 215 -2.04 -1.72 -16.66
N ILE A 216 -1.12 -0.77 -16.61
CA ILE A 216 -0.47 -0.28 -15.39
C ILE A 216 -0.89 1.19 -15.27
N VAL A 217 -1.69 1.47 -14.26
CA VAL A 217 -2.16 2.83 -13.92
C VAL A 217 -1.37 3.30 -12.70
N LEU A 218 -0.87 4.53 -12.73
CA LEU A 218 -0.20 5.12 -11.58
C LEU A 218 -1.23 5.40 -10.48
N SER A 219 -0.84 5.24 -9.22
CA SER A 219 -1.75 5.48 -8.10
C SER A 219 -2.30 6.91 -8.07
N ALA A 220 -1.50 7.88 -8.47
CA ALA A 220 -1.95 9.26 -8.63
C ALA A 220 -3.17 9.40 -9.56
N ASP A 221 -3.24 8.59 -10.63
CA ASP A 221 -4.37 8.59 -11.58
C ASP A 221 -5.56 7.75 -11.11
N MET A 222 -5.39 6.95 -10.05
CA MET A 222 -6.44 6.08 -9.50
C MET A 222 -7.28 6.75 -8.42
N HIS A 223 -6.83 7.88 -7.85
CA HIS A 223 -7.59 8.60 -6.84
C HIS A 223 -8.80 9.27 -7.47
N PRO A 224 -10.00 9.02 -6.96
CA PRO A 224 -11.26 9.43 -7.60
C PRO A 224 -11.48 10.93 -7.59
N THR A 225 -10.68 11.68 -6.85
CA THR A 225 -10.77 13.12 -6.71
C THR A 225 -9.37 13.71 -6.67
N ASN A 226 -9.25 14.87 -7.15
CA ASN A 226 -8.15 15.81 -7.29
C ASN A 226 -7.18 15.96 -6.08
N HIS A 227 -6.91 14.93 -5.31
CA HIS A 227 -5.92 14.92 -4.20
C HIS A 227 -6.09 16.04 -3.16
N VAL A 228 -7.32 16.58 -3.01
CA VAL A 228 -7.64 17.67 -2.05
C VAL A 228 -8.47 17.17 -0.86
N ILE A 229 -8.69 15.86 -0.74
CA ILE A 229 -9.44 15.29 0.38
C ILE A 229 -8.56 15.34 1.62
N GLU A 230 -9.05 15.96 2.67
CA GLU A 230 -8.44 15.93 3.98
C GLU A 230 -8.59 14.53 4.60
N HIS A 231 -7.50 14.03 5.16
CA HIS A 231 -7.49 12.78 5.89
C HIS A 231 -7.88 12.99 7.36
N ALA A 232 -8.41 11.95 7.99
CA ALA A 232 -8.71 12.02 9.41
C ALA A 232 -7.40 12.17 10.22
N ALA A 233 -7.40 13.05 11.22
CA ALA A 233 -6.22 13.20 12.09
C ALA A 233 -5.92 11.93 12.88
N LEU A 234 -6.96 11.21 13.32
CA LEU A 234 -6.85 9.97 14.09
C LEU A 234 -7.59 8.83 13.41
N PRO A 235 -7.12 7.58 13.52
CA PRO A 235 -7.88 6.43 13.08
C PRO A 235 -9.14 6.24 13.94
N PRO A 236 -10.13 5.46 13.49
CA PRO A 236 -11.22 5.04 14.34
C PRO A 236 -10.68 4.33 15.60
N THR A 237 -11.45 4.42 16.69
CA THR A 237 -11.09 3.70 17.93
C THR A 237 -10.94 2.22 17.66
N ALA A 238 -9.84 1.63 18.16
CA ALA A 238 -9.52 0.22 17.96
C ALA A 238 -10.42 -0.69 18.83
N VAL A 239 -11.65 -0.87 18.38
CA VAL A 239 -12.65 -1.78 18.99
C VAL A 239 -13.17 -2.77 17.95
N ALA A 240 -13.71 -3.88 18.40
CA ALA A 240 -14.17 -4.96 17.53
C ALA A 240 -15.54 -4.63 16.89
N ASP A 241 -15.62 -3.52 16.13
CA ASP A 241 -16.82 -3.08 15.43
C ASP A 241 -16.60 -2.88 13.92
N ALA A 242 -17.71 -2.70 13.19
CA ALA A 242 -17.67 -2.53 11.75
C ALA A 242 -17.02 -1.21 11.30
N THR A 243 -17.00 -0.17 12.12
CA THR A 243 -16.37 1.11 11.78
C THR A 243 -14.85 0.95 11.70
N PHE A 244 -14.25 0.35 12.72
CA PHE A 244 -12.83 0.03 12.71
C PHE A 244 -12.51 -1.03 11.64
N GLY A 245 -13.39 -2.04 11.48
CA GLY A 245 -13.27 -3.05 10.44
C GLY A 245 -13.27 -2.48 9.03
N LYS A 246 -14.12 -1.49 8.75
CA LYS A 246 -14.14 -0.77 7.47
C LYS A 246 -12.83 -0.04 7.19
N HIS A 247 -12.26 0.59 8.21
CA HIS A 247 -10.97 1.25 8.09
C HIS A 247 -9.86 0.26 7.74
N LEU A 248 -9.76 -0.84 8.47
CA LEU A 248 -8.78 -1.89 8.22
C LEU A 248 -8.95 -2.54 6.85
N ALA A 249 -10.20 -2.74 6.39
CA ALA A 249 -10.51 -3.38 5.12
C ALA A 249 -10.06 -2.58 3.89
N GLN A 250 -9.69 -1.30 4.04
CA GLN A 250 -9.15 -0.50 2.93
C GLN A 250 -7.90 -1.14 2.31
N THR A 251 -7.05 -1.76 3.11
CA THR A 251 -5.85 -2.47 2.60
C THR A 251 -6.18 -3.72 1.77
N CYS A 252 -7.41 -4.24 1.90
CA CYS A 252 -7.88 -5.38 1.12
C CYS A 252 -8.37 -4.99 -0.28
N THR A 253 -8.73 -3.71 -0.46
CA THR A 253 -9.37 -3.22 -1.71
C THR A 253 -8.45 -3.31 -2.92
N GLY A 254 -7.13 -3.29 -2.74
CA GLY A 254 -6.15 -3.43 -3.80
C GLY A 254 -6.32 -4.71 -4.64
N CYS A 255 -6.66 -5.81 -3.97
CA CYS A 255 -6.90 -7.10 -4.62
C CYS A 255 -8.40 -7.43 -4.73
N HIS A 256 -9.18 -7.14 -3.68
CA HIS A 256 -10.60 -7.54 -3.60
C HIS A 256 -11.58 -6.52 -4.20
N GLY A 257 -11.07 -5.40 -4.75
CA GLY A 257 -11.89 -4.32 -5.30
C GLY A 257 -12.47 -3.40 -4.22
N VAL A 258 -12.86 -2.18 -4.59
CA VAL A 258 -13.35 -1.15 -3.65
C VAL A 258 -14.61 -1.57 -2.89
N ASP A 259 -15.43 -2.41 -3.50
CA ASP A 259 -16.66 -2.98 -2.92
C ASP A 259 -16.42 -4.37 -2.30
N LEU A 260 -15.19 -4.84 -2.26
CA LEU A 260 -14.78 -6.16 -1.78
C LEU A 260 -15.48 -7.32 -2.51
N THR A 261 -15.93 -7.11 -3.74
CA THR A 261 -16.61 -8.11 -4.58
C THR A 261 -15.67 -9.10 -5.24
N GLY A 262 -14.36 -8.89 -5.12
CA GLY A 262 -13.34 -9.73 -5.76
C GLY A 262 -13.28 -9.54 -7.28
N GLY A 263 -12.87 -10.58 -7.98
CA GLY A 263 -12.68 -10.55 -9.44
C GLY A 263 -11.20 -10.51 -9.85
N PRO A 264 -10.91 -10.24 -11.12
CA PRO A 264 -9.53 -10.17 -11.63
C PRO A 264 -8.70 -9.11 -10.92
N ILE A 265 -7.49 -9.48 -10.47
CA ILE A 265 -6.58 -8.56 -9.78
C ILE A 265 -5.87 -7.70 -10.83
N ARG A 266 -6.25 -6.42 -10.90
CA ARG A 266 -5.67 -5.49 -11.88
C ARG A 266 -4.19 -5.24 -11.60
N GLY A 267 -3.38 -5.34 -12.65
CA GLY A 267 -1.92 -5.17 -12.54
C GLY A 267 -1.18 -6.38 -11.96
N GLY A 268 -1.88 -7.42 -11.55
CA GLY A 268 -1.28 -8.68 -11.11
C GLY A 268 -0.82 -9.55 -12.27
N PRO A 269 0.10 -10.50 -12.02
CA PRO A 269 0.49 -11.52 -13.00
C PRO A 269 -0.72 -12.32 -13.52
N PRO A 270 -0.74 -12.69 -14.80
CA PRO A 270 -1.88 -13.41 -15.40
C PRO A 270 -2.20 -14.77 -14.75
N GLU A 271 -1.21 -15.40 -14.13
CA GLU A 271 -1.33 -16.66 -13.41
C GLU A 271 -2.01 -16.55 -12.04
N TRP A 272 -2.21 -15.34 -11.54
CA TRP A 272 -2.93 -15.14 -10.29
C TRP A 272 -4.42 -15.46 -10.46
N PRO A 273 -5.01 -16.22 -9.54
CA PRO A 273 -6.45 -16.43 -9.56
C PRO A 273 -7.18 -15.13 -9.28
N PRO A 274 -8.41 -14.98 -9.75
CA PRO A 274 -9.28 -13.89 -9.32
C PRO A 274 -9.39 -13.86 -7.79
N ALA A 275 -9.41 -12.65 -7.23
CA ALA A 275 -9.62 -12.46 -5.81
C ALA A 275 -11.03 -12.91 -5.42
N ARG A 276 -11.15 -13.53 -4.25
CA ARG A 276 -12.46 -13.98 -3.75
C ARG A 276 -13.36 -12.79 -3.44
N ASN A 277 -14.64 -12.93 -3.74
CA ASN A 277 -15.66 -12.03 -3.26
C ASN A 277 -15.80 -12.16 -1.73
N LEU A 278 -15.58 -11.06 -1.00
CA LEU A 278 -15.67 -10.99 0.47
C LEU A 278 -17.05 -10.53 0.96
N THR A 279 -18.00 -10.25 0.07
CA THR A 279 -19.37 -9.95 0.47
C THR A 279 -20.13 -11.22 0.88
N GLN A 280 -21.34 -11.05 1.39
CA GLN A 280 -22.18 -12.19 1.79
C GLN A 280 -22.38 -13.22 0.67
N ALA A 281 -22.36 -12.81 -0.61
CA ALA A 281 -22.47 -13.73 -1.75
C ALA A 281 -21.24 -14.65 -1.90
N GLY A 282 -20.04 -14.16 -1.61
CA GLY A 282 -18.80 -14.95 -1.72
C GLY A 282 -18.44 -15.72 -0.46
N LEU A 283 -19.00 -15.35 0.70
CA LEU A 283 -18.68 -15.95 2.00
C LEU A 283 -19.86 -16.75 2.59
N VAL A 284 -20.70 -17.34 1.74
CA VAL A 284 -21.82 -18.16 2.21
C VAL A 284 -21.33 -19.29 3.13
N GLY A 285 -21.90 -19.33 4.32
CA GLY A 285 -21.61 -20.34 5.34
C GLY A 285 -20.17 -20.27 5.90
N TRP A 286 -19.46 -19.16 5.75
CA TRP A 286 -18.21 -18.91 6.45
C TRP A 286 -18.48 -18.49 7.90
N THR A 287 -17.69 -19.01 8.80
CA THR A 287 -17.62 -18.61 10.20
C THR A 287 -16.45 -17.64 10.42
N TYR A 288 -16.38 -17.01 11.60
CA TYR A 288 -15.22 -16.22 12.02
C TYR A 288 -13.94 -17.08 12.02
N ASP A 289 -14.03 -18.32 12.50
CA ASP A 289 -12.87 -19.23 12.53
C ASP A 289 -12.36 -19.56 11.11
N ASP A 290 -13.26 -19.72 10.13
CA ASP A 290 -12.87 -19.91 8.73
C ASP A 290 -12.14 -18.68 8.17
N PHE A 291 -12.63 -17.50 8.53
CA PHE A 291 -12.01 -16.22 8.14
C PHE A 291 -10.61 -16.06 8.75
N VAL A 292 -10.48 -16.27 10.05
CA VAL A 292 -9.18 -16.20 10.76
C VAL A 292 -8.21 -17.26 10.21
N ARG A 293 -8.70 -18.46 9.93
CA ARG A 293 -7.89 -19.53 9.30
C ARG A 293 -7.36 -19.11 7.94
N ALA A 294 -8.19 -18.44 7.13
CA ALA A 294 -7.75 -17.92 5.84
C ALA A 294 -6.64 -16.87 5.99
N LEU A 295 -6.77 -15.97 6.95
CA LEU A 295 -5.79 -14.91 7.21
C LEU A 295 -4.47 -15.45 7.81
N ARG A 296 -4.54 -16.33 8.81
CA ARG A 296 -3.38 -16.77 9.60
C ARG A 296 -2.70 -18.00 9.04
N GLU A 297 -3.48 -18.99 8.58
CA GLU A 297 -2.94 -20.26 8.06
C GLU A 297 -2.83 -20.29 6.54
N GLY A 298 -3.46 -19.36 5.83
CA GLY A 298 -3.54 -19.36 4.37
C GLY A 298 -4.35 -20.56 3.85
N LYS A 299 -5.42 -20.95 4.55
CA LYS A 299 -6.31 -22.04 4.16
C LYS A 299 -7.74 -21.58 4.00
N SER A 300 -8.42 -22.07 2.98
CA SER A 300 -9.85 -21.83 2.79
C SER A 300 -10.70 -22.53 3.87
N LYS A 301 -12.00 -22.23 3.90
CA LYS A 301 -13.00 -22.92 4.73
C LYS A 301 -12.88 -24.46 4.68
N ASN A 302 -12.58 -25.01 3.50
CA ASN A 302 -12.46 -26.46 3.30
C ASN A 302 -11.04 -27.00 3.53
N GLY A 303 -10.15 -26.22 4.14
CA GLY A 303 -8.76 -26.62 4.44
C GLY A 303 -7.80 -26.56 3.25
N VAL A 304 -8.26 -26.13 2.06
CA VAL A 304 -7.40 -26.03 0.86
C VAL A 304 -6.50 -24.83 1.00
N ALA A 305 -5.19 -25.01 0.73
CA ALA A 305 -4.21 -23.95 0.74
C ALA A 305 -4.56 -22.83 -0.26
N LEU A 306 -4.48 -21.59 0.19
CA LEU A 306 -4.69 -20.42 -0.66
C LEU A 306 -3.51 -20.25 -1.62
N ARG A 307 -3.80 -19.73 -2.81
CA ARG A 307 -2.79 -19.42 -3.82
C ARG A 307 -2.30 -17.98 -3.68
N GLN A 308 -1.21 -17.67 -4.37
CA GLN A 308 -0.73 -16.30 -4.49
C GLN A 308 -1.78 -15.40 -5.17
N PRO A 309 -1.90 -14.11 -4.78
CA PRO A 309 -1.07 -13.41 -3.78
C PRO A 309 -1.52 -13.63 -2.32
N MET A 310 -2.75 -14.12 -2.08
CA MET A 310 -3.32 -14.23 -0.73
C MET A 310 -2.46 -15.12 0.20
N ALA A 311 -1.82 -16.16 -0.33
CA ALA A 311 -0.91 -17.01 0.43
C ALA A 311 0.26 -16.22 1.07
N ASN A 312 0.73 -15.13 0.44
CA ASN A 312 1.77 -14.26 1.00
C ASN A 312 1.21 -13.31 2.06
N MET A 313 -0.05 -12.87 1.91
CA MET A 313 -0.66 -11.91 2.83
C MET A 313 -0.77 -12.45 4.26
N ARG A 314 -0.78 -13.77 4.47
CA ARG A 314 -0.75 -14.38 5.80
C ARG A 314 0.42 -13.92 6.68
N LYS A 315 1.53 -13.49 6.08
CA LYS A 315 2.70 -12.97 6.81
C LYS A 315 2.36 -11.68 7.57
N PHE A 316 1.40 -10.93 7.07
CA PHE A 316 0.92 -9.67 7.62
C PHE A 316 -0.37 -9.89 8.41
N ALA A 317 -1.40 -10.38 7.76
CA ALA A 317 -2.68 -10.63 8.39
C ALA A 317 -2.60 -11.59 9.61
N GLY A 318 -1.58 -12.46 9.64
CA GLY A 318 -1.29 -13.30 10.79
C GLY A 318 -0.85 -12.53 12.05
N ASN A 319 -0.34 -11.30 11.88
CA ASN A 319 0.07 -10.43 12.99
C ASN A 319 -1.06 -9.50 13.49
N MET A 320 -2.21 -9.52 12.83
CA MET A 320 -3.38 -8.78 13.31
C MET A 320 -3.81 -9.29 14.68
N THR A 321 -4.16 -8.36 15.55
CA THR A 321 -4.75 -8.66 16.87
C THR A 321 -6.13 -9.33 16.71
N GLU A 322 -6.62 -9.92 17.77
CA GLU A 322 -7.99 -10.45 17.79
C GLU A 322 -9.03 -9.35 17.57
N THR A 323 -8.83 -8.18 18.19
CA THR A 323 -9.70 -7.01 17.99
C THR A 323 -9.77 -6.60 16.53
N GLU A 324 -8.65 -6.55 15.81
CA GLU A 324 -8.59 -6.20 14.38
C GLU A 324 -9.29 -7.24 13.51
N THR A 325 -9.08 -8.53 13.77
CA THR A 325 -9.73 -9.59 12.99
C THR A 325 -11.22 -9.68 13.26
N LEU A 326 -11.66 -9.42 14.50
CA LEU A 326 -13.08 -9.32 14.87
C LEU A 326 -13.74 -8.10 14.20
N ALA A 327 -13.06 -6.95 14.20
CA ALA A 327 -13.55 -5.74 13.54
C ALA A 327 -13.71 -5.95 12.03
N LEU A 328 -12.70 -6.53 11.36
CA LEU A 328 -12.78 -6.90 9.95
C LEU A 328 -13.97 -7.82 9.67
N TRP A 329 -14.15 -8.84 10.50
CA TRP A 329 -15.25 -9.78 10.36
C TRP A 329 -16.61 -9.09 10.57
N ALA A 330 -16.74 -8.22 11.58
CA ALA A 330 -17.94 -7.43 11.82
C ALA A 330 -18.31 -6.61 10.57
N TYR A 331 -17.36 -5.89 9.99
CA TYR A 331 -17.59 -5.12 8.77
C TYR A 331 -17.97 -6.00 7.58
N ILE A 332 -17.24 -7.08 7.32
CA ILE A 332 -17.51 -8.00 6.21
C ILE A 332 -18.92 -8.61 6.32
N LYS A 333 -19.39 -8.88 7.53
CA LYS A 333 -20.74 -9.39 7.78
C LYS A 333 -21.85 -8.38 7.51
N GLU A 334 -21.56 -7.10 7.56
CA GLU A 334 -22.52 -6.03 7.21
C GLU A 334 -22.58 -5.74 5.71
N LEU A 335 -21.60 -6.21 4.92
CA LEU A 335 -21.59 -5.99 3.49
C LEU A 335 -22.81 -6.66 2.82
N PRO A 336 -23.57 -5.94 1.98
CA PRO A 336 -24.66 -6.54 1.23
C PRO A 336 -24.13 -7.60 0.26
N ALA A 337 -24.92 -8.64 0.01
CA ALA A 337 -24.58 -9.62 -1.00
C ALA A 337 -24.51 -8.95 -2.39
N ARG A 338 -23.37 -9.08 -3.05
CA ARG A 338 -23.13 -8.55 -4.40
C ARG A 338 -22.51 -9.64 -5.27
N PRO A 339 -22.81 -9.67 -6.59
CA PRO A 339 -22.12 -10.56 -7.51
C PRO A 339 -20.62 -10.31 -7.50
N THR A 340 -19.83 -11.32 -7.88
CA THR A 340 -18.38 -11.15 -8.03
C THR A 340 -18.08 -10.12 -9.11
N GLY A 341 -17.14 -9.22 -8.85
CA GLY A 341 -16.68 -8.20 -9.78
C GLY A 341 -16.04 -8.80 -11.03
N GLU A 342 -16.13 -8.09 -12.18
CA GLU A 342 -15.57 -8.47 -13.48
C GLU A 342 -14.18 -7.88 -13.70
#